data_39092f51b47751f2a7b380fa79674bed
#
_entry.id   39092f51b47751f2a7b380fa79674bed
#
_cell.length_a   1.000
_cell.length_b   1.000
_cell.length_c   1.000
_cell.angle_alpha   90.00
_cell.angle_beta   90.00
_cell.angle_gamma   90.00
#
_symmetry.space_group_name_H-M   'P 1'
#
loop_
_entity.id
_entity.type
_entity.pdbx_description
1 polymer ?
#
loop_
_entity_poly.entity_id
_entity_poly.type
_entity_poly.pdbx_seq_one_letter_code
_entity_poly.pdbx_strand_id
1 'polypeptide(L)'
;MARTQAENYDEIRQGILRRSATVFAGQGYANTSIADLARANGISRGLLYHYFASKEALLSEMLHEHLDMMLAAVRRAAAGEGGAEMRFRDTVRTFVRINAASKDLQVTLLHDLQNLAEDDRAAIEAKQRDILAVVRDLIAACDPAAGRDRRTLSARTMMLVGMINYTYIWYDPSGPVGPEEYADMAADTWLKGRGAG
;
A
#
# COMPACT_ATOMS: atom_id res chain seq x y z
N MET A 1 -4.40 32.68 -11.07
CA MET A 1 -5.32 31.88 -11.94
C MET A 1 -4.69 30.55 -12.39
N ALA A 2 -3.48 30.48 -12.96
CA ALA A 2 -2.87 29.21 -13.39
C ALA A 2 -2.65 28.20 -12.26
N ARG A 3 -2.21 28.62 -11.08
CA ARG A 3 -1.99 27.77 -9.91
C ARG A 3 -3.27 27.10 -9.41
N THR A 4 -4.37 27.85 -9.33
CA THR A 4 -5.70 27.35 -8.92
C THR A 4 -6.27 26.33 -9.91
N GLN A 5 -5.97 26.48 -11.21
CA GLN A 5 -6.43 25.54 -12.25
C GLN A 5 -5.65 24.21 -12.20
N ALA A 6 -4.35 24.25 -11.94
CA ALA A 6 -3.55 23.04 -11.75
C ALA A 6 -3.95 22.28 -10.46
N GLU A 7 -4.15 23.00 -9.36
CA GLU A 7 -4.62 22.43 -8.10
C GLU A 7 -5.98 21.72 -8.27
N ASN A 8 -6.93 22.36 -8.97
CA ASN A 8 -8.24 21.76 -9.26
C ASN A 8 -8.13 20.52 -10.18
N TYR A 9 -7.20 20.54 -11.16
CA TYR A 9 -6.94 19.39 -12.03
C TYR A 9 -6.46 18.19 -11.21
N ASP A 10 -5.49 18.40 -10.33
CA ASP A 10 -4.91 17.34 -9.49
C ASP A 10 -5.94 16.78 -8.48
N GLU A 11 -6.77 17.64 -7.87
CA GLU A 11 -7.84 17.20 -6.97
C GLU A 11 -8.87 16.31 -7.67
N ILE A 12 -9.31 16.69 -8.87
CA ILE A 12 -10.25 15.90 -9.68
C ILE A 12 -9.60 14.57 -10.07
N ARG A 13 -8.37 14.60 -10.54
CA ARG A 13 -7.61 13.41 -10.93
C ARG A 13 -7.47 12.43 -9.76
N GLN A 14 -7.09 12.90 -8.59
CA GLN A 14 -7.02 12.11 -7.36
C GLN A 14 -8.38 11.55 -6.94
N GLY A 15 -9.45 12.35 -7.11
CA GLY A 15 -10.81 11.89 -6.87
C GLY A 15 -11.22 10.74 -7.79
N ILE A 16 -10.81 10.79 -9.06
CA ILE A 16 -11.05 9.71 -10.03
C ILE A 16 -10.29 8.44 -9.62
N LEU A 17 -9.02 8.54 -9.27
CA LEU A 17 -8.23 7.38 -8.85
C LEU A 17 -8.86 6.67 -7.65
N ARG A 18 -9.21 7.41 -6.59
CA ARG A 18 -9.83 6.85 -5.38
C ARG A 18 -11.16 6.14 -5.66
N ARG A 19 -12.08 6.78 -6.40
CA ARG A 19 -13.39 6.16 -6.71
C ARG A 19 -13.25 4.97 -7.65
N SER A 20 -12.29 5.03 -8.58
CA SER A 20 -12.00 3.90 -9.47
C SER A 20 -11.41 2.70 -8.73
N ALA A 21 -10.62 2.92 -7.67
CA ALA A 21 -10.12 1.85 -6.80
C ALA A 21 -11.30 1.07 -6.16
N THR A 22 -12.32 1.77 -5.67
CA THR A 22 -13.53 1.12 -5.11
C THR A 22 -14.25 0.27 -6.16
N VAL A 23 -14.34 0.74 -7.41
CA VAL A 23 -14.95 -0.03 -8.49
C VAL A 23 -14.14 -1.28 -8.81
N PHE A 24 -12.82 -1.15 -8.95
CA PHE A 24 -11.94 -2.29 -9.22
C PHE A 24 -11.95 -3.31 -8.07
N ALA A 25 -11.87 -2.85 -6.83
CA ALA A 25 -11.91 -3.73 -5.67
C ALA A 25 -13.24 -4.50 -5.56
N GLY A 26 -14.37 -3.89 -5.95
CA GLY A 26 -15.70 -4.49 -5.83
C GLY A 26 -16.04 -5.49 -6.93
N GLN A 27 -15.67 -5.24 -8.18
CA GLN A 27 -16.07 -6.09 -9.31
C GLN A 27 -14.89 -6.64 -10.14
N GLY A 28 -13.67 -6.26 -9.79
CA GLY A 28 -12.44 -6.63 -10.49
C GLY A 28 -12.18 -5.78 -11.73
N TYR A 29 -10.91 -5.63 -12.08
CA TYR A 29 -10.47 -4.87 -13.26
C TYR A 29 -11.06 -5.42 -14.56
N ALA A 30 -11.04 -6.74 -14.75
CA ALA A 30 -11.49 -7.37 -16.00
C ALA A 30 -12.97 -7.07 -16.30
N ASN A 31 -13.82 -7.03 -15.25
CA ASN A 31 -15.25 -6.81 -15.37
C ASN A 31 -15.65 -5.33 -15.38
N THR A 32 -14.69 -4.41 -15.19
CA THR A 32 -14.93 -2.96 -15.15
C THR A 32 -14.74 -2.34 -16.52
N SER A 33 -15.75 -1.65 -17.03
CA SER A 33 -15.65 -0.87 -18.26
C SER A 33 -15.32 0.61 -17.99
N ILE A 34 -14.84 1.32 -19.01
CA ILE A 34 -14.68 2.80 -18.98
C ILE A 34 -16.02 3.49 -18.67
N ALA A 35 -17.13 2.91 -19.11
CA ALA A 35 -18.45 3.45 -18.81
C ALA A 35 -18.81 3.35 -17.33
N ASP A 36 -18.41 2.25 -16.68
CA ASP A 36 -18.65 2.05 -15.26
C ASP A 36 -17.80 3.01 -14.42
N LEU A 37 -16.53 3.18 -14.79
CA LEU A 37 -15.63 4.16 -14.16
C LEU A 37 -16.14 5.59 -14.30
N ALA A 38 -16.58 6.00 -15.51
CA ALA A 38 -17.14 7.32 -15.75
C ALA A 38 -18.41 7.55 -14.91
N ARG A 39 -19.31 6.55 -14.86
CA ARG A 39 -20.52 6.59 -14.04
C ARG A 39 -20.23 6.72 -12.57
N ALA A 40 -19.34 5.91 -12.04
CA ALA A 40 -18.92 5.93 -10.63
C ALA A 40 -18.28 7.26 -10.22
N ASN A 41 -17.62 7.91 -11.16
CA ASN A 41 -17.01 9.23 -10.95
C ASN A 41 -17.95 10.41 -11.21
N GLY A 42 -19.17 10.18 -11.72
CA GLY A 42 -20.10 11.24 -12.08
C GLY A 42 -19.63 12.13 -13.23
N ILE A 43 -18.83 11.61 -14.16
CA ILE A 43 -18.24 12.33 -15.28
C ILE A 43 -18.54 11.65 -16.63
N SER A 44 -18.36 12.38 -17.74
CA SER A 44 -18.45 11.79 -19.07
C SER A 44 -17.23 10.90 -19.38
N ARG A 45 -17.40 9.93 -20.30
CA ARG A 45 -16.27 9.11 -20.81
C ARG A 45 -15.18 10.00 -21.43
N GLY A 46 -15.58 11.05 -22.17
CA GLY A 46 -14.63 11.99 -22.77
C GLY A 46 -13.79 12.71 -21.73
N LEU A 47 -14.39 13.09 -20.59
CA LEU A 47 -13.65 13.71 -19.49
C LEU A 47 -12.73 12.69 -18.79
N LEU A 48 -13.15 11.43 -18.64
CA LEU A 48 -12.27 10.40 -18.11
C LEU A 48 -11.03 10.17 -19.00
N TYR A 49 -11.23 10.11 -20.33
CA TYR A 49 -10.12 10.00 -21.28
C TYR A 49 -9.23 11.26 -21.34
N HIS A 50 -9.73 12.42 -20.92
CA HIS A 50 -8.89 13.61 -20.76
C HIS A 50 -7.86 13.44 -19.64
N TYR A 51 -8.19 12.70 -18.58
CA TYR A 51 -7.29 12.45 -17.46
C TYR A 51 -6.42 11.20 -17.65
N PHE A 52 -6.97 10.13 -18.23
CA PHE A 52 -6.30 8.83 -18.36
C PHE A 52 -6.50 8.26 -19.76
N ALA A 53 -5.39 7.98 -20.45
CA ALA A 53 -5.42 7.53 -21.84
C ALA A 53 -6.16 6.18 -22.02
N SER A 54 -6.19 5.34 -20.99
CA SER A 54 -6.86 4.04 -21.02
C SER A 54 -7.22 3.58 -19.60
N LYS A 55 -8.01 2.51 -19.49
CA LYS A 55 -8.30 1.84 -18.22
C LYS A 55 -7.02 1.29 -17.57
N GLU A 56 -6.11 0.80 -18.39
CA GLU A 56 -4.80 0.31 -17.96
C GLU A 56 -3.91 1.43 -17.41
N ALA A 57 -3.84 2.58 -18.10
CA ALA A 57 -3.12 3.75 -17.62
C ALA A 57 -3.66 4.24 -16.27
N LEU A 58 -4.98 4.24 -16.10
CA LEU A 58 -5.62 4.59 -14.82
C LEU A 58 -5.22 3.60 -13.71
N LEU A 59 -5.22 2.29 -13.98
CA LEU A 59 -4.78 1.28 -13.03
C LEU A 59 -3.30 1.45 -12.69
N SER A 60 -2.44 1.61 -13.70
CA SER A 60 -1.01 1.80 -13.52
C SER A 60 -0.70 3.01 -12.63
N GLU A 61 -1.25 4.18 -12.98
CA GLU A 61 -1.03 5.41 -12.21
C GLU A 61 -1.53 5.29 -10.77
N MET A 62 -2.71 4.69 -10.57
CA MET A 62 -3.29 4.44 -9.25
C MET A 62 -2.36 3.61 -8.35
N LEU A 63 -1.81 2.52 -8.87
CA LEU A 63 -0.94 1.63 -8.11
C LEU A 63 0.44 2.25 -7.88
N HIS A 64 0.98 2.96 -8.87
CA HIS A 64 2.25 3.69 -8.73
C HIS A 64 2.17 4.75 -7.64
N GLU A 65 1.15 5.60 -7.65
CA GLU A 65 0.98 6.66 -6.64
C GLU A 65 0.78 6.09 -5.23
N HIS A 66 -0.01 5.02 -5.11
CA HIS A 66 -0.21 4.36 -3.82
C HIS A 66 1.10 3.83 -3.23
N LEU A 67 1.91 3.14 -4.05
CA LEU A 67 3.18 2.58 -3.59
C LEU A 67 4.25 3.66 -3.35
N ASP A 68 4.27 4.73 -4.15
CA ASP A 68 5.18 5.85 -3.92
C ASP A 68 4.87 6.54 -2.58
N MET A 69 3.59 6.78 -2.29
CA MET A 69 3.14 7.33 -1.02
C MET A 69 3.50 6.41 0.14
N MET A 70 3.24 5.10 0.01
CA MET A 70 3.57 4.10 1.02
C MET A 70 5.08 4.02 1.27
N LEU A 71 5.88 3.91 0.22
CA LEU A 71 7.34 3.84 0.32
C LEU A 71 7.92 5.09 1.00
N ALA A 72 7.45 6.27 0.61
CA ALA A 72 7.87 7.52 1.23
C ALA A 72 7.50 7.57 2.73
N ALA A 73 6.30 7.09 3.09
CA ALA A 73 5.83 7.08 4.47
C ALA A 73 6.61 6.09 5.34
N VAL A 74 6.83 4.85 4.87
CA VAL A 74 7.59 3.85 5.64
C VAL A 74 9.07 4.21 5.74
N ARG A 75 9.67 4.82 4.72
CA ARG A 75 11.05 5.35 4.80
C ARG A 75 11.17 6.45 5.85
N ARG A 76 10.22 7.38 5.92
CA ARG A 76 10.20 8.43 6.96
C ARG A 76 10.08 7.83 8.36
N ALA A 77 9.18 6.88 8.57
CA ALA A 77 9.02 6.21 9.85
C ALA A 77 10.29 5.46 10.27
N ALA A 78 10.91 4.75 9.33
CA ALA A 78 12.15 4.00 9.56
C ALA A 78 13.37 4.91 9.85
N ALA A 79 13.37 6.13 9.37
CA ALA A 79 14.41 7.14 9.61
C ALA A 79 14.11 8.04 10.83
N GLY A 80 13.01 7.80 11.54
CA GLY A 80 12.60 8.56 12.71
C GLY A 80 13.57 8.48 13.88
N GLU A 81 13.28 9.26 14.92
CA GLU A 81 14.09 9.28 16.13
C GLU A 81 13.92 8.00 16.95
N GLY A 82 14.88 7.73 17.84
CA GLY A 82 14.84 6.61 18.77
C GLY A 82 15.57 5.36 18.30
N GLY A 83 15.49 4.31 19.12
CA GLY A 83 16.14 3.02 18.87
C GLY A 83 15.45 2.21 17.78
N ALA A 84 16.09 1.13 17.34
CA ALA A 84 15.59 0.26 16.27
C ALA A 84 14.15 -0.25 16.52
N GLU A 85 13.84 -0.61 17.76
CA GLU A 85 12.51 -1.10 18.14
C GLU A 85 11.43 -0.01 18.00
N MET A 86 11.71 1.24 18.40
CA MET A 86 10.76 2.35 18.24
C MET A 86 10.48 2.60 16.77
N ARG A 87 11.52 2.72 15.94
CA ARG A 87 11.40 2.91 14.49
C ARG A 87 10.66 1.75 13.82
N PHE A 88 10.88 0.53 14.28
CA PHE A 88 10.16 -0.65 13.81
C PHE A 88 8.66 -0.51 14.12
N ARG A 89 8.27 -0.19 15.35
CA ARG A 89 6.87 0.03 15.75
C ARG A 89 6.21 1.12 14.93
N ASP A 90 6.87 2.25 14.75
CA ASP A 90 6.34 3.38 13.99
C ASP A 90 6.19 3.04 12.50
N THR A 91 7.07 2.22 11.96
CA THR A 91 6.95 1.71 10.59
C THR A 91 5.77 0.73 10.46
N VAL A 92 5.58 -0.18 11.41
CA VAL A 92 4.42 -1.10 11.44
C VAL A 92 3.11 -0.32 11.58
N ARG A 93 3.03 0.66 12.48
CA ARG A 93 1.85 1.55 12.62
C ARG A 93 1.56 2.30 11.33
N THR A 94 2.60 2.83 10.68
CA THR A 94 2.46 3.54 9.40
C THR A 94 1.90 2.62 8.32
N PHE A 95 2.41 1.40 8.22
CA PHE A 95 1.97 0.42 7.23
C PHE A 95 0.51 0.01 7.47
N VAL A 96 0.15 -0.35 8.69
CA VAL A 96 -1.23 -0.74 9.06
C VAL A 96 -2.21 0.40 8.80
N ARG A 97 -1.87 1.64 9.18
CA ARG A 97 -2.72 2.81 8.97
C ARG A 97 -2.98 3.07 7.49
N ILE A 98 -1.95 2.95 6.63
CA ILE A 98 -2.12 3.12 5.19
C ILE A 98 -3.01 2.02 4.61
N ASN A 99 -2.79 0.76 4.97
CA ASN A 99 -3.62 -0.34 4.50
C ASN A 99 -5.08 -0.20 4.96
N ALA A 100 -5.31 0.18 6.20
CA ALA A 100 -6.65 0.41 6.73
C ALA A 100 -7.39 1.56 6.02
N ALA A 101 -6.66 2.64 5.69
CA ALA A 101 -7.22 3.80 4.99
C ALA A 101 -7.39 3.58 3.47
N SER A 102 -6.73 2.58 2.88
CA SER A 102 -6.65 2.36 1.43
C SER A 102 -6.97 0.91 1.04
N LYS A 103 -7.94 0.30 1.73
CA LYS A 103 -8.31 -1.11 1.55
C LYS A 103 -8.57 -1.47 0.07
N ASP A 104 -9.31 -0.62 -0.66
CA ASP A 104 -9.64 -0.85 -2.07
C ASP A 104 -8.39 -0.86 -2.96
N LEU A 105 -7.42 0.03 -2.69
CA LEU A 105 -6.14 0.04 -3.40
C LEU A 105 -5.31 -1.21 -3.10
N GLN A 106 -5.33 -1.67 -1.85
CA GLN A 106 -4.65 -2.90 -1.45
C GLN A 106 -5.25 -4.13 -2.14
N VAL A 107 -6.57 -4.23 -2.20
CA VAL A 107 -7.29 -5.29 -2.93
C VAL A 107 -6.92 -5.26 -4.41
N THR A 108 -6.99 -4.09 -5.04
CA THR A 108 -6.63 -3.91 -6.45
C THR A 108 -5.18 -4.30 -6.73
N LEU A 109 -4.25 -3.88 -5.86
CA LEU A 109 -2.82 -4.24 -5.97
C LEU A 109 -2.60 -5.76 -5.91
N LEU A 110 -3.32 -6.46 -5.03
CA LEU A 110 -3.14 -7.89 -4.83
C LEU A 110 -3.76 -8.74 -5.95
N HIS A 111 -4.83 -8.26 -6.57
CA HIS A 111 -5.63 -9.07 -7.51
C HIS A 111 -5.49 -8.65 -8.98
N ASP A 112 -5.20 -7.38 -9.24
CA ASP A 112 -5.28 -6.84 -10.60
C ASP A 112 -3.93 -6.47 -11.21
N LEU A 113 -2.81 -6.62 -10.50
CA LEU A 113 -1.45 -6.33 -10.97
C LEU A 113 -1.11 -7.04 -12.29
N GLN A 114 -1.61 -8.26 -12.46
CA GLN A 114 -1.41 -9.07 -13.67
C GLN A 114 -2.04 -8.48 -14.94
N ASN A 115 -2.94 -7.50 -14.80
CA ASN A 115 -3.60 -6.85 -15.93
C ASN A 115 -2.77 -5.68 -16.52
N LEU A 116 -1.63 -5.35 -15.93
CA LEU A 116 -0.71 -4.34 -16.42
C LEU A 116 0.27 -4.89 -17.44
N ALA A 117 0.79 -4.02 -18.30
CA ALA A 117 1.91 -4.32 -19.15
C ALA A 117 3.12 -4.76 -18.32
N GLU A 118 4.00 -5.57 -18.92
CA GLU A 118 5.13 -6.20 -18.22
C GLU A 118 6.06 -5.19 -17.57
N ASP A 119 6.38 -4.10 -18.28
CA ASP A 119 7.27 -3.04 -17.77
C ASP A 119 6.66 -2.31 -16.57
N ASP A 120 5.36 -1.97 -16.60
CA ASP A 120 4.64 -1.34 -15.50
C ASP A 120 4.56 -2.27 -14.29
N ARG A 121 4.23 -3.54 -14.54
CA ARG A 121 4.19 -4.56 -13.47
C ARG A 121 5.56 -4.71 -12.82
N ALA A 122 6.64 -4.81 -13.60
CA ALA A 122 8.00 -4.92 -13.07
C ALA A 122 8.40 -3.69 -12.23
N ALA A 123 7.99 -2.49 -12.64
CA ALA A 123 8.23 -1.25 -11.91
C ALA A 123 7.46 -1.23 -10.56
N ILE A 124 6.21 -1.67 -10.54
CA ILE A 124 5.40 -1.79 -9.32
C ILE A 124 6.00 -2.83 -8.37
N GLU A 125 6.39 -4.00 -8.87
CA GLU A 125 7.07 -5.03 -8.08
C GLU A 125 8.41 -4.55 -7.51
N ALA A 126 9.13 -3.67 -8.24
CA ALA A 126 10.34 -3.05 -7.71
C ALA A 126 10.04 -2.16 -6.49
N LYS A 127 8.98 -1.33 -6.54
CA LYS A 127 8.55 -0.52 -5.40
C LYS A 127 8.11 -1.38 -4.21
N GLN A 128 7.42 -2.50 -4.46
CA GLN A 128 7.08 -3.46 -3.40
C GLN A 128 8.34 -4.05 -2.74
N ARG A 129 9.35 -4.44 -3.55
CA ARG A 129 10.64 -4.91 -3.03
C ARG A 129 11.35 -3.85 -2.19
N ASP A 130 11.28 -2.58 -2.58
CA ASP A 130 11.84 -1.47 -1.81
C ASP A 130 11.16 -1.31 -0.43
N ILE A 131 9.82 -1.40 -0.39
CA ILE A 131 9.06 -1.37 0.87
C ILE A 131 9.48 -2.54 1.77
N LEU A 132 9.56 -3.75 1.20
CA LEU A 132 10.02 -4.93 1.93
C LEU A 132 11.45 -4.79 2.44
N ALA A 133 12.34 -4.12 1.69
CA ALA A 133 13.71 -3.86 2.09
C ALA A 133 13.77 -2.97 3.34
N VAL A 134 12.96 -1.90 3.42
CA VAL A 134 12.87 -1.05 4.62
C VAL A 134 12.46 -1.86 5.85
N VAL A 135 11.43 -2.70 5.73
CA VAL A 135 10.95 -3.55 6.83
C VAL A 135 12.01 -4.56 7.24
N ARG A 136 12.65 -5.22 6.27
CA ARG A 136 13.72 -6.19 6.50
C ARG A 136 14.91 -5.58 7.25
N ASP A 137 15.32 -4.39 6.87
CA ASP A 137 16.48 -3.72 7.46
C ASP A 137 16.18 -3.32 8.92
N LEU A 138 14.95 -2.92 9.24
CA LEU A 138 14.50 -2.68 10.62
C LEU A 138 14.45 -3.97 11.43
N ILE A 139 13.98 -5.08 10.85
CA ILE A 139 14.00 -6.40 11.49
C ILE A 139 15.44 -6.80 11.86
N ALA A 140 16.38 -6.63 10.93
CA ALA A 140 17.79 -6.91 11.18
C ALA A 140 18.41 -6.00 12.25
N ALA A 141 17.97 -4.73 12.31
CA ALA A 141 18.41 -3.80 13.35
C ALA A 141 17.84 -4.14 14.75
N CYS A 142 16.61 -4.67 14.81
CA CYS A 142 15.99 -5.14 16.05
C CYS A 142 16.53 -6.49 16.53
N ASP A 143 16.97 -7.36 15.61
CA ASP A 143 17.52 -8.69 15.89
C ASP A 143 18.76 -8.94 15.02
N PRO A 144 19.96 -8.51 15.48
CA PRO A 144 21.18 -8.68 14.72
C PRO A 144 21.56 -10.16 14.48
N ALA A 145 21.06 -11.09 15.30
CA ALA A 145 21.29 -12.52 15.09
C ALA A 145 20.50 -13.02 13.88
N ALA A 146 19.23 -12.65 13.77
CA ALA A 146 18.42 -12.92 12.59
C ALA A 146 18.96 -12.24 11.33
N GLY A 147 19.55 -11.06 11.47
CA GLY A 147 20.15 -10.31 10.36
C GLY A 147 21.31 -11.02 9.66
N ARG A 148 21.96 -11.99 10.31
CA ARG A 148 23.07 -12.76 9.74
C ARG A 148 22.61 -13.88 8.78
N ASP A 149 21.39 -14.37 8.95
CA ASP A 149 20.81 -15.38 8.07
C ASP A 149 19.75 -14.76 7.14
N ARG A 150 20.15 -14.50 5.90
CA ARG A 150 19.26 -13.90 4.90
C ARG A 150 17.99 -14.69 4.63
N ARG A 151 18.02 -16.02 4.75
CA ARG A 151 16.85 -16.89 4.49
C ARG A 151 15.82 -16.69 5.59
N THR A 152 16.24 -16.80 6.83
CA THR A 152 15.38 -16.57 8.00
C THR A 152 14.88 -15.12 8.04
N LEU A 153 15.73 -14.14 7.74
CA LEU A 153 15.35 -12.73 7.70
C LEU A 153 14.26 -12.47 6.64
N SER A 154 14.40 -13.03 5.45
CA SER A 154 13.37 -12.90 4.40
C SER A 154 12.04 -13.54 4.82
N ALA A 155 12.08 -14.75 5.40
CA ALA A 155 10.88 -15.42 5.89
C ALA A 155 10.18 -14.61 6.99
N ARG A 156 10.93 -14.07 7.96
CA ARG A 156 10.40 -13.22 9.04
C ARG A 156 9.79 -11.93 8.51
N THR A 157 10.42 -11.31 7.50
CA THR A 157 9.86 -10.13 6.83
C THR A 157 8.52 -10.47 6.18
N MET A 158 8.44 -11.57 5.44
CA MET A 158 7.20 -11.99 4.78
C MET A 158 6.11 -12.40 5.78
N MET A 159 6.45 -13.00 6.92
CA MET A 159 5.48 -13.30 7.99
C MET A 159 4.84 -12.01 8.53
N LEU A 160 5.63 -10.99 8.85
CA LEU A 160 5.12 -9.72 9.34
C LEU A 160 4.25 -9.03 8.29
N VAL A 161 4.76 -8.92 7.06
CA VAL A 161 4.02 -8.26 5.96
C VAL A 161 2.75 -9.04 5.60
N GLY A 162 2.80 -10.37 5.68
CA GLY A 162 1.62 -11.23 5.50
C GLY A 162 0.53 -10.95 6.54
N MET A 163 0.90 -10.83 7.83
CA MET A 163 -0.06 -10.45 8.88
C MET A 163 -0.72 -9.10 8.58
N ILE A 164 0.08 -8.10 8.15
CA ILE A 164 -0.42 -6.76 7.87
C ILE A 164 -1.27 -6.76 6.59
N ASN A 165 -0.80 -7.38 5.52
CA ASN A 165 -1.49 -7.36 4.23
C ASN A 165 -2.79 -8.17 4.27
N TYR A 166 -2.86 -9.29 4.99
CA TYR A 166 -4.05 -10.13 5.05
C TYR A 166 -5.25 -9.46 5.76
N THR A 167 -5.03 -8.32 6.41
CA THR A 167 -6.09 -7.53 7.08
C THR A 167 -7.23 -7.13 6.13
N TYR A 168 -6.97 -6.99 4.84
CA TYR A 168 -8.01 -6.62 3.88
C TYR A 168 -9.22 -7.58 3.85
N ILE A 169 -9.05 -8.83 4.27
CA ILE A 169 -10.11 -9.85 4.26
C ILE A 169 -11.06 -9.70 5.45
N TRP A 170 -10.50 -9.50 6.64
CA TRP A 170 -11.28 -9.68 7.88
C TRP A 170 -11.30 -8.45 8.78
N TYR A 171 -10.35 -7.52 8.63
CA TYR A 171 -10.19 -6.41 9.55
C TYR A 171 -11.16 -5.27 9.22
N ASP A 172 -11.87 -4.83 10.26
CA ASP A 172 -12.70 -3.64 10.23
C ASP A 172 -12.05 -2.55 11.09
N PRO A 173 -11.55 -1.45 10.48
CA PRO A 173 -10.90 -0.37 11.22
C PRO A 173 -11.86 0.41 12.13
N SER A 174 -13.19 0.25 11.98
CA SER A 174 -14.21 0.81 12.87
C SER A 174 -14.63 -0.15 14.00
N GLY A 175 -14.06 -1.34 14.02
CA GLY A 175 -14.32 -2.37 15.02
C GLY A 175 -13.67 -2.07 16.39
N PRO A 176 -13.74 -3.02 17.33
CA PRO A 176 -13.26 -2.83 18.70
C PRO A 176 -11.74 -2.66 18.81
N VAL A 177 -10.98 -3.07 17.80
CA VAL A 177 -9.51 -2.93 17.74
C VAL A 177 -9.16 -1.93 16.64
N GLY A 178 -8.68 -0.75 17.03
CA GLY A 178 -8.28 0.29 16.08
C GLY A 178 -6.98 -0.04 15.34
N PRO A 179 -6.66 0.69 14.23
CA PRO A 179 -5.46 0.43 13.44
C PRO A 179 -4.15 0.51 14.22
N GLU A 180 -4.03 1.46 15.15
CA GLU A 180 -2.84 1.64 15.97
C GLU A 180 -2.68 0.49 16.97
N GLU A 181 -3.77 0.08 17.62
CA GLU A 181 -3.77 -1.05 18.55
C GLU A 181 -3.42 -2.35 17.82
N TYR A 182 -4.01 -2.60 16.65
CA TYR A 182 -3.66 -3.75 15.82
C TYR A 182 -2.17 -3.74 15.41
N ALA A 183 -1.65 -2.58 15.03
CA ALA A 183 -0.24 -2.43 14.68
C ALA A 183 0.68 -2.73 15.86
N ASP A 184 0.33 -2.27 17.06
CA ASP A 184 1.08 -2.55 18.28
C ASP A 184 1.04 -4.04 18.64
N MET A 185 -0.11 -4.68 18.51
CA MET A 185 -0.25 -6.14 18.69
C MET A 185 0.63 -6.91 17.71
N ALA A 186 0.63 -6.52 16.43
CA ALA A 186 1.46 -7.16 15.40
C ALA A 186 2.97 -6.97 15.69
N ALA A 187 3.37 -5.75 16.05
CA ALA A 187 4.75 -5.45 16.42
C ALA A 187 5.18 -6.22 17.68
N ASP A 188 4.33 -6.26 18.72
CA ASP A 188 4.59 -7.02 19.94
C ASP A 188 4.72 -8.51 19.69
N THR A 189 3.82 -9.09 18.92
CA THR A 189 3.86 -10.51 18.54
C THR A 189 5.19 -10.84 17.88
N TRP A 190 5.63 -9.96 16.96
CA TRP A 190 6.90 -10.15 16.28
C TRP A 190 8.10 -9.95 17.21
N LEU A 191 8.13 -8.88 18.02
CA LEU A 191 9.24 -8.56 18.91
C LEU A 191 9.40 -9.57 20.06
N LYS A 192 8.29 -10.04 20.64
CA LYS A 192 8.29 -11.02 21.74
C LYS A 192 8.48 -12.46 21.26
N GLY A 193 8.07 -12.78 20.03
CA GLY A 193 8.30 -14.07 19.38
C GLY A 193 9.75 -14.29 18.91
N ARG A 194 10.64 -13.33 19.13
CA ARG A 194 12.09 -13.54 19.01
C ARG A 194 12.47 -14.54 20.10
N GLY A 195 12.70 -15.79 19.74
CA GLY A 195 12.97 -16.87 20.68
C GLY A 195 13.98 -16.44 21.76
N ALA A 196 13.64 -16.72 23.00
CA ALA A 196 14.62 -16.80 24.06
C ALA A 196 15.60 -17.93 23.67
N GLY A 197 16.68 -17.57 22.99
CA GLY A 197 17.82 -18.42 22.71
C GLY A 197 18.92 -18.09 23.69
#